data_9a9b6eee727dba3ad2c2ed366f785075
#
_entry.id   9a9b6eee727dba3ad2c2ed366f785075
#
_cell.length_a   1.000
_cell.length_b   1.000
_cell.length_c   1.000
_cell.angle_alpha   90.00
_cell.angle_beta   90.00
_cell.angle_gamma   90.00
#
_symmetry.space_group_name_H-M   'P 1'
#
loop_
_entity.id
_entity.type
_entity.pdbx_description
1 polymer ?
#
loop_
_entity_poly.entity_id
_entity_poly.type
_entity_poly.pdbx_seq_one_letter_code
_entity_poly.pdbx_strand_id
1 'polypeptide(L)'
;MAQLHISNILLVDDEQANLDALEAVLESLGQRLIRAMRGEQALKCVLEQDFAVILLDVQMPGMSGIEAAALIRARERSRTTPIIFLTGMMRTAEMVFSGYSAGAVDYLMKPLEPEVLRAKVAVFVELDRARHELEQEIAERVRIAEQVSELNSALRQKNDDLLAANADLEAFCHSVSHDLRMPLRQIHSYISILDASASGKLNPEERRHVATVQKAAMRMTRLIDDLLAFSRIGRAAMHRQRIRMMELIDETFQDLAPDLTDRRIDWQRHQIPDTVGDPQLLKQVWVNLLANAVKYTRPRDPARIEIGAEEADDEIIYYVKDNGVGFNMQYADRLFGVFQRLHAEKDFEGTGVGLANVRRIVQRHGGRTWAEGAEGRGATVYFSLPAAGNA
;
A
#
# COMPACT_ATOMS: atom_id res chain seq x y z
N MET A 1 -8.69 29.44 2.39
CA MET A 1 -8.10 30.79 2.34
C MET A 1 -7.15 30.88 3.53
N ALA A 2 -5.84 30.98 3.28
CA ALA A 2 -4.88 31.16 4.36
C ALA A 2 -5.21 32.50 5.05
N GLN A 3 -5.42 32.51 6.35
CA GLN A 3 -5.53 33.75 7.11
C GLN A 3 -4.20 34.50 6.95
N LEU A 4 -4.23 35.69 6.34
CA LEU A 4 -3.05 36.54 6.28
C LEU A 4 -2.56 36.79 7.70
N HIS A 5 -1.33 36.39 7.99
CA HIS A 5 -0.69 36.72 9.27
C HIS A 5 -0.55 38.26 9.36
N ILE A 6 -1.09 38.84 10.43
CA ILE A 6 -0.97 40.27 10.73
C ILE A 6 0.17 40.44 11.72
N SER A 7 1.25 41.03 11.28
CA SER A 7 2.42 41.28 12.12
C SER A 7 2.23 42.49 13.04
N ASN A 8 2.84 42.46 14.22
CA ASN A 8 2.86 43.59 15.11
C ASN A 8 4.10 44.46 14.82
N ILE A 9 3.92 45.78 14.78
CA ILE A 9 4.99 46.77 14.64
C ILE A 9 4.93 47.67 15.88
N LEU A 10 6.05 47.81 16.60
CA LEU A 10 6.13 48.66 17.78
C LEU A 10 6.71 50.02 17.36
N LEU A 11 5.98 51.09 17.71
CA LEU A 11 6.38 52.49 17.47
C LEU A 11 6.69 53.11 18.85
N VAL A 12 7.90 53.59 19.01
CA VAL A 12 8.40 54.15 20.28
C VAL A 12 8.96 55.53 20.08
N ASP A 13 8.30 56.54 20.61
CA ASP A 13 8.72 57.95 20.55
C ASP A 13 8.02 58.67 21.72
N ASP A 14 8.69 59.60 22.39
CA ASP A 14 8.11 60.37 23.50
C ASP A 14 7.20 61.49 23.08
N GLU A 15 7.20 61.87 21.79
CA GLU A 15 6.32 62.88 21.21
C GLU A 15 5.13 62.23 20.51
N GLN A 16 3.90 62.56 20.96
CA GLN A 16 2.68 62.03 20.37
C GLN A 16 2.56 62.35 18.88
N ALA A 17 3.00 63.52 18.45
CA ALA A 17 2.97 63.96 17.05
C ALA A 17 3.82 63.09 16.13
N ASN A 18 4.99 62.62 16.62
CA ASN A 18 5.83 61.69 15.91
C ASN A 18 5.20 60.32 15.76
N LEU A 19 4.55 59.81 16.81
CA LEU A 19 3.80 58.52 16.75
C LEU A 19 2.64 58.63 15.75
N ASP A 20 1.90 59.73 15.72
CA ASP A 20 0.80 59.95 14.77
C ASP A 20 1.32 60.00 13.32
N ALA A 21 2.47 60.64 13.09
CA ALA A 21 3.12 60.69 11.77
C ALA A 21 3.61 59.26 11.33
N LEU A 22 4.24 58.51 12.22
CA LEU A 22 4.69 57.14 11.94
C LEU A 22 3.52 56.22 11.60
N GLU A 23 2.44 56.32 12.36
CA GLU A 23 1.23 55.53 12.15
C GLU A 23 0.61 55.83 10.78
N ALA A 24 0.44 57.13 10.44
CA ALA A 24 -0.14 57.55 9.16
C ALA A 24 0.68 57.02 7.95
N VAL A 25 2.02 56.96 8.06
CA VAL A 25 2.89 56.41 7.01
C VAL A 25 2.76 54.90 6.89
N LEU A 26 2.60 54.16 8.01
CA LEU A 26 2.63 52.72 8.06
C LEU A 26 1.26 52.08 7.99
N GLU A 27 0.18 52.80 8.13
CA GLU A 27 -1.21 52.31 8.05
C GLU A 27 -1.47 51.55 6.75
N SER A 28 -0.87 52.00 5.63
CA SER A 28 -0.99 51.38 4.33
C SER A 28 -0.43 49.95 4.24
N LEU A 29 0.41 49.53 5.20
CA LEU A 29 0.93 48.15 5.28
C LEU A 29 -0.09 47.14 5.83
N GLY A 30 -1.21 47.62 6.41
CA GLY A 30 -2.27 46.77 6.94
C GLY A 30 -1.82 45.90 8.13
N GLN A 31 -0.81 46.35 8.89
CA GLN A 31 -0.26 45.64 10.04
C GLN A 31 -0.80 46.25 11.36
N ARG A 32 -0.60 45.57 12.47
CA ARG A 32 -1.00 46.05 13.77
C ARG A 32 0.07 46.96 14.35
N LEU A 33 -0.23 48.26 14.44
CA LEU A 33 0.64 49.26 15.01
C LEU A 33 0.41 49.42 16.50
N ILE A 34 1.48 49.32 17.32
CA ILE A 34 1.43 49.39 18.77
C ILE A 34 2.33 50.55 19.21
N ARG A 35 1.80 51.45 20.06
CA ARG A 35 2.48 52.65 20.50
C ARG A 35 3.07 52.48 21.87
N ALA A 36 4.23 53.08 22.08
CA ALA A 36 4.87 53.26 23.39
C ALA A 36 5.50 54.63 23.45
N MET A 37 5.22 55.39 24.49
CA MET A 37 5.70 56.77 24.67
C MET A 37 6.99 56.82 25.51
N ARG A 38 7.52 55.67 25.95
CA ARG A 38 8.73 55.58 26.79
C ARG A 38 9.40 54.22 26.62
N GLY A 39 10.72 54.16 26.89
CA GLY A 39 11.48 52.90 26.84
C GLY A 39 10.92 51.80 27.74
N GLU A 40 10.45 52.14 28.97
CA GLU A 40 9.89 51.16 29.91
C GLU A 40 8.57 50.58 29.37
N GLN A 41 7.78 51.40 28.66
CA GLN A 41 6.53 50.95 28.03
C GLN A 41 6.83 50.02 26.85
N ALA A 42 7.83 50.33 26.04
CA ALA A 42 8.29 49.47 24.96
C ALA A 42 8.76 48.12 25.50
N LEU A 43 9.51 48.07 26.58
CA LEU A 43 9.92 46.83 27.24
C LEU A 43 8.72 46.01 27.71
N LYS A 44 7.67 46.64 28.25
CA LYS A 44 6.44 45.95 28.64
C LYS A 44 5.74 45.34 27.44
N CYS A 45 5.59 46.06 26.34
CA CYS A 45 5.00 45.55 25.10
C CYS A 45 5.74 44.30 24.57
N VAL A 46 7.07 44.33 24.56
CA VAL A 46 7.91 43.21 24.13
C VAL A 46 7.84 41.97 25.05
N LEU A 47 7.40 42.19 26.33
CA LEU A 47 7.09 41.11 27.26
C LEU A 47 5.82 40.34 26.88
N GLU A 48 4.83 41.06 26.41
CA GLU A 48 3.46 40.56 26.21
C GLU A 48 3.28 39.92 24.83
N GLN A 49 4.02 40.41 23.81
CA GLN A 49 3.83 39.97 22.43
C GLN A 49 5.11 40.07 21.57
N ASP A 50 5.12 39.38 20.44
CA ASP A 50 6.21 39.42 19.48
C ASP A 50 5.98 40.50 18.43
N PHE A 51 7.06 41.05 17.87
CA PHE A 51 7.05 42.11 16.88
C PHE A 51 7.88 41.76 15.67
N ALA A 52 7.38 42.13 14.48
CA ALA A 52 8.11 42.00 13.22
C ALA A 52 9.29 43.00 13.16
N VAL A 53 9.06 44.22 13.70
CA VAL A 53 10.06 45.28 13.77
C VAL A 53 9.68 46.27 14.89
N ILE A 54 10.68 46.91 15.48
CA ILE A 54 10.54 47.97 16.47
C ILE A 54 11.16 49.26 15.88
N LEU A 55 10.36 50.31 15.77
CA LEU A 55 10.86 51.69 15.47
C LEU A 55 11.05 52.39 16.80
N LEU A 56 12.29 52.81 17.06
CA LEU A 56 12.67 53.29 18.40
C LEU A 56 13.42 54.60 18.31
N ASP A 57 12.81 55.64 18.89
CA ASP A 57 13.52 56.92 19.00
C ASP A 57 14.73 56.75 19.93
N VAL A 58 15.86 57.37 19.53
CA VAL A 58 17.10 57.33 20.30
C VAL A 58 17.03 58.26 21.51
N GLN A 59 16.40 59.42 21.36
CA GLN A 59 16.39 60.47 22.37
C GLN A 59 15.04 60.53 23.06
N MET A 60 14.93 59.84 24.19
CA MET A 60 13.72 59.86 25.02
C MET A 60 14.08 60.24 26.47
N PRO A 61 13.18 60.94 27.20
CA PRO A 61 13.40 61.23 28.61
C PRO A 61 13.32 59.98 29.49
N GLY A 62 14.24 59.88 30.43
CA GLY A 62 14.36 58.73 31.33
C GLY A 62 15.28 57.65 30.73
N MET A 63 14.69 56.64 30.08
CA MET A 63 15.43 55.59 29.39
C MET A 63 15.60 55.92 27.90
N SER A 64 16.86 56.01 27.49
CA SER A 64 17.20 56.25 26.06
C SER A 64 16.81 55.05 25.18
N GLY A 65 16.59 55.29 23.87
CA GLY A 65 16.34 54.16 22.94
C GLY A 65 17.44 53.12 22.86
N ILE A 66 18.71 53.57 23.04
CA ILE A 66 19.83 52.65 23.04
C ILE A 66 19.80 51.70 24.25
N GLU A 67 19.48 52.24 25.46
CA GLU A 67 19.34 51.46 26.69
C GLU A 67 18.13 50.46 26.55
N ALA A 68 17.02 50.96 26.02
CA ALA A 68 15.83 50.12 25.78
C ALA A 68 16.19 48.98 24.79
N ALA A 69 16.88 49.26 23.70
CA ALA A 69 17.30 48.25 22.71
C ALA A 69 18.21 47.18 23.36
N ALA A 70 19.18 47.62 24.18
CA ALA A 70 20.07 46.68 24.87
C ALA A 70 19.31 45.71 25.82
N LEU A 71 18.31 46.23 26.53
CA LEU A 71 17.44 45.42 27.38
C LEU A 71 16.51 44.49 26.61
N ILE A 72 15.95 44.92 25.46
CA ILE A 72 15.17 44.07 24.56
C ILE A 72 16.01 42.90 24.06
N ARG A 73 17.25 43.17 23.65
CA ARG A 73 18.18 42.14 23.14
C ARG A 73 18.76 41.19 24.18
N ALA A 74 18.82 41.63 25.42
CA ALA A 74 19.31 40.78 26.53
C ALA A 74 18.37 39.59 26.79
N ARG A 75 17.15 39.59 26.23
CA ARG A 75 16.16 38.53 26.42
C ARG A 75 16.15 37.60 25.22
N GLU A 76 16.12 36.31 25.49
CA GLU A 76 16.17 35.27 24.47
C GLU A 76 15.03 35.39 23.43
N ARG A 77 13.79 35.64 23.88
CA ARG A 77 12.61 35.74 23.02
C ARG A 77 12.66 36.92 22.04
N SER A 78 13.15 38.09 22.48
CA SER A 78 13.20 39.31 21.68
C SER A 78 14.58 39.61 21.09
N ARG A 79 15.55 38.75 21.34
CA ARG A 79 16.94 38.94 20.91
C ARG A 79 17.09 39.13 19.40
N THR A 80 16.27 38.48 18.61
CA THR A 80 16.31 38.53 17.14
C THR A 80 15.34 39.54 16.54
N THR A 81 14.52 40.24 17.36
CA THR A 81 13.58 41.22 16.87
C THR A 81 14.32 42.40 16.23
N PRO A 82 14.06 42.75 14.97
CA PRO A 82 14.70 43.86 14.29
C PRO A 82 14.35 45.18 14.97
N ILE A 83 15.37 46.04 15.21
CA ILE A 83 15.21 47.39 15.75
C ILE A 83 15.73 48.41 14.75
N ILE A 84 14.92 49.36 14.36
CA ILE A 84 15.29 50.52 13.56
C ILE A 84 15.30 51.77 14.46
N PHE A 85 16.46 52.38 14.61
CA PHE A 85 16.54 53.62 15.36
C PHE A 85 16.09 54.81 14.55
N LEU A 86 15.33 55.70 15.17
CA LEU A 86 14.96 57.00 14.65
C LEU A 86 15.82 58.08 15.33
N THR A 87 16.56 58.91 14.59
CA THR A 87 17.49 59.87 15.18
C THR A 87 17.48 61.23 14.47
N GLY A 88 17.53 62.36 15.24
CA GLY A 88 17.62 63.68 14.73
C GLY A 88 19.07 64.24 14.62
N MET A 89 20.09 63.53 15.11
CA MET A 89 21.45 63.99 15.11
C MET A 89 22.30 63.46 13.95
N MET A 90 23.18 64.27 13.42
CA MET A 90 24.21 63.84 12.47
C MET A 90 25.04 62.65 13.05
N ARG A 91 25.32 61.69 12.21
CA ARG A 91 26.13 60.49 12.51
C ARG A 91 27.49 60.90 13.12
N THR A 92 27.68 60.78 14.43
CA THR A 92 29.03 60.59 14.97
C THR A 92 29.38 59.10 14.83
N ALA A 93 30.61 58.80 14.42
CA ALA A 93 31.04 57.40 14.25
C ALA A 93 30.85 56.55 15.53
N GLU A 94 30.92 57.18 16.70
CA GLU A 94 30.69 56.57 18.00
C GLU A 94 29.23 56.15 18.23
N MET A 95 28.22 56.94 17.81
CA MET A 95 26.81 56.59 17.94
C MET A 95 26.40 55.47 16.99
N VAL A 96 26.92 55.44 15.79
CA VAL A 96 26.67 54.37 14.82
C VAL A 96 27.27 53.05 15.36
N PHE A 97 28.49 53.12 15.94
CA PHE A 97 29.12 51.92 16.51
C PHE A 97 28.43 51.40 17.77
N SER A 98 27.97 52.30 18.66
CA SER A 98 27.24 51.89 19.88
C SER A 98 25.87 51.28 19.54
N GLY A 99 25.17 51.78 18.53
CA GLY A 99 23.91 51.26 18.11
C GLY A 99 24.00 49.90 17.38
N TYR A 100 25.01 49.68 16.51
CA TYR A 100 25.28 48.33 15.98
C TYR A 100 25.72 47.36 17.07
N SER A 101 26.48 47.81 18.06
CA SER A 101 26.86 47.01 19.24
C SER A 101 25.64 46.70 20.13
N ALA A 102 24.67 47.60 20.19
CA ALA A 102 23.36 47.36 20.82
C ALA A 102 22.41 46.48 19.96
N GLY A 103 22.86 46.13 18.73
CA GLY A 103 22.19 45.20 17.84
C GLY A 103 21.09 45.84 16.95
N ALA A 104 21.13 47.12 16.70
CA ALA A 104 20.26 47.72 15.70
C ALA A 104 20.55 47.13 14.32
N VAL A 105 19.49 46.93 13.53
CA VAL A 105 19.56 46.46 12.16
C VAL A 105 19.73 47.64 11.22
N ASP A 106 19.19 48.83 11.59
CA ASP A 106 19.18 50.01 10.75
C ASP A 106 18.94 51.32 11.52
N TYR A 107 19.16 52.47 10.84
CA TYR A 107 18.91 53.82 11.34
C TYR A 107 18.15 54.62 10.30
N LEU A 108 17.22 55.47 10.74
CA LEU A 108 16.51 56.45 9.95
C LEU A 108 16.69 57.83 10.56
N MET A 109 17.10 58.83 9.71
CA MET A 109 17.29 60.20 10.14
C MET A 109 15.99 60.96 10.08
N LYS A 110 15.66 61.73 11.14
CA LYS A 110 14.57 62.72 11.14
C LYS A 110 15.06 63.98 10.40
N PRO A 111 14.24 64.61 9.48
CA PRO A 111 12.87 64.23 9.14
C PRO A 111 12.80 62.96 8.32
N LEU A 112 11.87 62.06 8.64
CA LEU A 112 11.70 60.75 8.02
C LEU A 112 11.05 60.91 6.63
N GLU A 113 11.66 60.27 5.64
CA GLU A 113 11.08 60.13 4.31
C GLU A 113 10.06 59.01 4.32
N PRO A 114 8.75 59.28 4.06
CA PRO A 114 7.67 58.28 4.20
C PRO A 114 7.90 57.03 3.35
N GLU A 115 8.41 57.17 2.14
CA GLU A 115 8.66 56.04 1.23
C GLU A 115 9.79 55.12 1.72
N VAL A 116 10.87 55.72 2.24
CA VAL A 116 12.03 54.99 2.77
C VAL A 116 11.63 54.24 4.05
N LEU A 117 10.90 54.88 4.95
CA LEU A 117 10.40 54.24 6.18
C LEU A 117 9.52 53.05 5.83
N ARG A 118 8.53 53.25 4.95
CA ARG A 118 7.59 52.20 4.53
C ARG A 118 8.33 51.00 3.89
N ALA A 119 9.24 51.26 2.95
CA ALA A 119 10.01 50.23 2.27
C ALA A 119 10.84 49.38 3.26
N LYS A 120 11.51 50.02 4.23
CA LYS A 120 12.30 49.33 5.25
C LYS A 120 11.42 48.47 6.19
N VAL A 121 10.32 49.02 6.64
CA VAL A 121 9.39 48.28 7.53
C VAL A 121 8.75 47.11 6.79
N ALA A 122 8.39 47.28 5.50
CA ALA A 122 7.76 46.23 4.70
C ALA A 122 8.65 44.99 4.59
N VAL A 123 9.99 45.16 4.44
CA VAL A 123 10.90 44.00 4.41
C VAL A 123 10.84 43.16 5.68
N PHE A 124 10.77 43.78 6.84
CA PHE A 124 10.69 43.05 8.11
C PHE A 124 9.32 42.37 8.32
N VAL A 125 8.25 43.01 7.83
CA VAL A 125 6.92 42.41 7.82
C VAL A 125 6.89 41.17 6.93
N GLU A 126 7.51 41.23 5.74
CA GLU A 126 7.61 40.07 4.85
C GLU A 126 8.44 38.92 5.47
N LEU A 127 9.56 39.28 6.11
CA LEU A 127 10.41 38.29 6.80
C LEU A 127 9.67 37.61 7.98
N ASP A 128 8.92 38.40 8.76
CA ASP A 128 8.12 37.86 9.87
C ASP A 128 7.03 36.93 9.37
N ARG A 129 6.36 37.30 8.29
CA ARG A 129 5.35 36.48 7.62
C ARG A 129 5.94 35.16 7.10
N ALA A 130 7.07 35.25 6.35
CA ALA A 130 7.74 34.06 5.82
C ALA A 130 8.20 33.13 6.94
N ARG A 131 8.71 33.68 8.06
CA ARG A 131 9.08 32.89 9.23
C ARG A 131 7.88 32.17 9.83
N HIS A 132 6.76 32.84 9.99
CA HIS A 132 5.56 32.26 10.55
C HIS A 132 4.97 31.16 9.65
N GLU A 133 4.95 31.37 8.33
CA GLU A 133 4.54 30.37 7.35
C GLU A 133 5.44 29.12 7.43
N LEU A 134 6.75 29.31 7.54
CA LEU A 134 7.71 28.20 7.67
C LEU A 134 7.54 27.43 9.00
N GLU A 135 7.31 28.12 10.11
CA GLU A 135 7.04 27.51 11.42
C GLU A 135 5.77 26.62 11.37
N GLN A 136 4.72 27.10 10.69
CA GLN A 136 3.49 26.32 10.48
C GLN A 136 3.73 25.10 9.61
N GLU A 137 4.49 25.25 8.52
CA GLU A 137 4.82 24.12 7.63
C GLU A 137 5.64 23.06 8.36
N ILE A 138 6.63 23.47 9.16
CA ILE A 138 7.44 22.55 9.98
C ILE A 138 6.55 21.79 10.97
N ALA A 139 5.66 22.50 11.68
CA ALA A 139 4.77 21.87 12.65
C ALA A 139 3.85 20.82 11.99
N GLU A 140 3.30 21.15 10.80
CA GLU A 140 2.46 20.20 10.04
C GLU A 140 3.27 19.00 9.52
N ARG A 141 4.49 19.22 9.03
CA ARG A 141 5.40 18.13 8.59
C ARG A 141 5.76 17.18 9.75
N VAL A 142 6.02 17.73 10.93
CA VAL A 142 6.31 16.92 12.14
C VAL A 142 5.10 16.04 12.47
N ARG A 143 3.91 16.62 12.49
CA ARG A 143 2.67 15.90 12.76
C ARG A 143 2.42 14.78 11.76
N ILE A 144 2.61 15.03 10.46
CA ILE A 144 2.47 14.02 9.41
C ILE A 144 3.50 12.90 9.59
N ALA A 145 4.75 13.25 9.92
CA ALA A 145 5.81 12.27 10.14
C ALA A 145 5.49 11.33 11.34
N GLU A 146 4.93 11.86 12.42
CA GLU A 146 4.48 11.07 13.56
C GLU A 146 3.34 10.10 13.17
N GLN A 147 2.33 10.59 12.44
CA GLN A 147 1.24 9.73 11.95
C GLN A 147 1.72 8.62 11.01
N VAL A 148 2.64 8.93 10.09
CA VAL A 148 3.23 7.93 9.19
C VAL A 148 4.02 6.89 9.99
N SER A 149 4.75 7.29 11.03
CA SER A 149 5.48 6.37 11.90
C SER A 149 4.55 5.41 12.65
N GLU A 150 3.45 5.93 13.22
CA GLU A 150 2.44 5.12 13.91
C GLU A 150 1.76 4.12 12.97
N LEU A 151 1.34 4.58 11.79
CA LEU A 151 0.71 3.74 10.76
C LEU A 151 1.67 2.62 10.30
N ASN A 152 2.94 2.94 10.07
CA ASN A 152 3.94 1.95 9.68
C ASN A 152 4.18 0.89 10.77
N SER A 153 4.20 1.29 12.04
CA SER A 153 4.35 0.35 13.15
C SER A 153 3.13 -0.58 13.26
N ALA A 154 1.91 -0.03 13.14
CA ALA A 154 0.67 -0.81 13.14
C ALA A 154 0.59 -1.77 11.95
N LEU A 155 1.02 -1.34 10.77
CA LEU A 155 1.07 -2.17 9.56
C LEU A 155 2.06 -3.33 9.73
N ARG A 156 3.24 -3.08 10.27
CA ARG A 156 4.24 -4.13 10.57
C ARG A 156 3.67 -5.17 11.53
N GLN A 157 3.08 -4.71 12.64
CA GLN A 157 2.46 -5.62 13.60
C GLN A 157 1.39 -6.50 12.97
N LYS A 158 0.49 -5.92 12.15
CA LYS A 158 -0.54 -6.67 11.43
C LYS A 158 0.05 -7.67 10.44
N ASN A 159 1.13 -7.31 9.76
CA ASN A 159 1.81 -8.22 8.84
C ASN A 159 2.42 -9.41 9.60
N ASP A 160 3.07 -9.15 10.75
CA ASP A 160 3.66 -10.20 11.58
C ASP A 160 2.58 -11.13 12.16
N ASP A 161 1.46 -10.59 12.62
CA ASP A 161 0.30 -11.36 13.08
C ASP A 161 -0.25 -12.27 11.98
N LEU A 162 -0.37 -11.74 10.73
CA LEU A 162 -0.84 -12.51 9.58
C LEU A 162 0.15 -13.61 9.20
N LEU A 163 1.46 -13.34 9.23
CA LEU A 163 2.48 -14.34 8.96
C LEU A 163 2.47 -15.46 10.01
N ALA A 164 2.34 -15.11 11.29
CA ALA A 164 2.22 -16.08 12.38
C ALA A 164 0.96 -16.94 12.23
N ALA A 165 -0.21 -16.34 12.04
CA ALA A 165 -1.45 -17.08 11.86
C ALA A 165 -1.42 -18.01 10.63
N ASN A 166 -0.80 -17.58 9.53
CA ASN A 166 -0.63 -18.42 8.35
C ASN A 166 0.33 -19.58 8.62
N ALA A 167 1.41 -19.37 9.38
CA ALA A 167 2.33 -20.42 9.77
C ALA A 167 1.65 -21.48 10.67
N ASP A 168 0.84 -21.03 11.63
CA ASP A 168 0.09 -21.92 12.53
C ASP A 168 -0.95 -22.76 11.77
N LEU A 169 -1.69 -22.14 10.85
CA LEU A 169 -2.66 -22.83 10.00
C LEU A 169 -1.99 -23.93 9.15
N GLU A 170 -0.83 -23.64 8.60
CA GLU A 170 -0.08 -24.61 7.78
C GLU A 170 0.49 -25.76 8.63
N ALA A 171 1.04 -25.45 9.82
CA ALA A 171 1.51 -26.48 10.77
C ALA A 171 0.36 -27.40 11.17
N PHE A 172 -0.82 -26.81 11.44
CA PHE A 172 -2.05 -27.56 11.72
C PHE A 172 -2.43 -28.48 10.54
N CYS A 173 -2.50 -27.94 9.32
CA CYS A 173 -2.82 -28.73 8.12
C CYS A 173 -1.84 -29.90 7.94
N HIS A 174 -0.55 -29.68 8.18
CA HIS A 174 0.48 -30.74 8.07
C HIS A 174 0.29 -31.84 9.11
N SER A 175 0.11 -31.46 10.38
CA SER A 175 -0.07 -32.42 11.47
C SER A 175 -1.33 -33.26 11.27
N VAL A 176 -2.47 -32.60 11.04
CA VAL A 176 -3.76 -33.28 10.81
C VAL A 176 -3.70 -34.23 9.61
N SER A 177 -3.04 -33.79 8.53
CA SER A 177 -2.90 -34.61 7.34
C SER A 177 -2.06 -35.88 7.58
N HIS A 178 -0.97 -35.75 8.36
CA HIS A 178 -0.17 -36.90 8.77
C HIS A 178 -0.98 -37.88 9.61
N ASP A 179 -1.69 -37.37 10.60
CA ASP A 179 -2.41 -38.18 11.56
C ASP A 179 -3.65 -38.89 10.97
N LEU A 180 -4.25 -38.29 9.93
CA LEU A 180 -5.33 -38.90 9.17
C LEU A 180 -4.84 -39.93 8.13
N ARG A 181 -3.64 -39.78 7.56
CA ARG A 181 -3.12 -40.72 6.55
C ARG A 181 -2.86 -42.12 7.10
N MET A 182 -2.41 -42.22 8.33
CA MET A 182 -2.10 -43.51 8.96
C MET A 182 -3.35 -44.41 9.07
N PRO A 183 -4.46 -43.97 9.73
CA PRO A 183 -5.67 -44.80 9.85
C PRO A 183 -6.32 -45.12 8.51
N LEU A 184 -6.26 -44.18 7.53
CA LEU A 184 -6.78 -44.43 6.19
C LEU A 184 -6.00 -45.51 5.43
N ARG A 185 -4.68 -45.55 5.55
CA ARG A 185 -3.86 -46.64 5.01
C ARG A 185 -4.23 -47.99 5.63
N GLN A 186 -4.47 -48.02 6.95
CA GLN A 186 -4.88 -49.24 7.64
C GLN A 186 -6.24 -49.70 7.12
N ILE A 187 -7.25 -48.80 7.02
CA ILE A 187 -8.57 -49.09 6.46
C ILE A 187 -8.42 -49.65 5.05
N HIS A 188 -7.67 -49.01 4.18
CA HIS A 188 -7.44 -49.49 2.80
C HIS A 188 -6.79 -50.86 2.77
N SER A 189 -5.77 -51.13 3.61
CA SER A 189 -5.10 -52.40 3.70
C SER A 189 -6.04 -53.54 4.15
N TYR A 190 -6.82 -53.31 5.23
CA TYR A 190 -7.77 -54.32 5.72
C TYR A 190 -8.87 -54.61 4.71
N ILE A 191 -9.40 -53.61 4.02
CA ILE A 191 -10.40 -53.77 2.96
C ILE A 191 -9.82 -54.58 1.79
N SER A 192 -8.57 -54.28 1.38
CA SER A 192 -7.92 -55.05 0.32
C SER A 192 -7.69 -56.52 0.71
N ILE A 193 -7.32 -56.80 1.97
CA ILE A 193 -7.19 -58.13 2.51
C ILE A 193 -8.53 -58.83 2.54
N LEU A 194 -9.58 -58.16 2.97
CA LEU A 194 -10.95 -58.71 3.00
C LEU A 194 -11.43 -59.08 1.60
N ASP A 195 -11.26 -58.16 0.61
CA ASP A 195 -11.65 -58.37 -0.79
C ASP A 195 -10.92 -59.60 -1.38
N ALA A 196 -9.60 -59.70 -1.13
CA ALA A 196 -8.77 -60.80 -1.60
C ALA A 196 -9.16 -62.15 -0.90
N SER A 197 -9.34 -62.17 0.41
CA SER A 197 -9.63 -63.38 1.21
C SER A 197 -11.05 -63.89 1.04
N ALA A 198 -11.98 -62.97 0.79
CA ALA A 198 -13.42 -63.28 0.62
C ALA A 198 -13.81 -63.32 -0.88
N SER A 199 -12.85 -63.25 -1.81
CA SER A 199 -13.08 -63.32 -3.26
C SER A 199 -13.88 -64.61 -3.62
N GLY A 200 -15.08 -64.43 -4.17
CA GLY A 200 -16.03 -65.52 -4.45
C GLY A 200 -16.98 -65.96 -3.33
N LYS A 201 -16.76 -65.49 -2.11
CA LYS A 201 -17.65 -65.77 -0.95
C LYS A 201 -18.63 -64.62 -0.63
N LEU A 202 -18.33 -63.45 -1.03
CA LEU A 202 -19.19 -62.28 -0.83
C LEU A 202 -20.36 -62.31 -1.82
N ASN A 203 -21.56 -62.01 -1.32
CA ASN A 203 -22.71 -61.76 -2.17
C ASN A 203 -22.57 -60.42 -2.94
N PRO A 204 -23.41 -60.14 -3.97
CA PRO A 204 -23.31 -58.91 -4.74
C PRO A 204 -23.45 -57.61 -3.95
N GLU A 205 -24.25 -57.63 -2.88
CA GLU A 205 -24.48 -56.49 -2.00
C GLU A 205 -23.25 -56.20 -1.12
N GLU A 206 -22.69 -57.25 -0.51
CA GLU A 206 -21.46 -57.17 0.30
C GLU A 206 -20.27 -56.65 -0.52
N ARG A 207 -20.06 -57.11 -1.78
CA ARG A 207 -19.05 -56.61 -2.68
C ARG A 207 -19.25 -55.11 -2.98
N ARG A 208 -20.53 -54.70 -3.12
CA ARG A 208 -20.84 -53.29 -3.34
C ARG A 208 -20.47 -52.44 -2.12
N HIS A 209 -20.70 -52.91 -0.91
CA HIS A 209 -20.32 -52.27 0.33
C HIS A 209 -18.80 -52.16 0.46
N VAL A 210 -18.04 -53.24 0.22
CA VAL A 210 -16.56 -53.22 0.20
C VAL A 210 -16.04 -52.23 -0.77
N ALA A 211 -16.51 -52.22 -2.02
CA ALA A 211 -16.09 -51.27 -3.06
C ALA A 211 -16.41 -49.80 -2.68
N THR A 212 -17.57 -49.58 -1.98
CA THR A 212 -17.93 -48.24 -1.52
C THR A 212 -17.00 -47.73 -0.43
N VAL A 213 -16.64 -48.55 0.55
CA VAL A 213 -15.71 -48.15 1.62
C VAL A 213 -14.29 -47.94 1.05
N GLN A 214 -13.88 -48.81 0.12
CA GLN A 214 -12.59 -48.63 -0.56
C GLN A 214 -12.47 -47.30 -1.33
N LYS A 215 -13.53 -46.96 -2.11
CA LYS A 215 -13.62 -45.66 -2.80
C LYS A 215 -13.59 -44.49 -1.82
N ALA A 216 -14.30 -44.58 -0.69
CA ALA A 216 -14.33 -43.55 0.33
C ALA A 216 -12.94 -43.35 0.96
N ALA A 217 -12.23 -44.42 1.31
CA ALA A 217 -10.88 -44.36 1.87
C ALA A 217 -9.88 -43.74 0.89
N MET A 218 -9.89 -44.15 -0.38
CA MET A 218 -9.04 -43.57 -1.42
C MET A 218 -9.33 -42.08 -1.65
N ARG A 219 -10.60 -41.69 -1.63
CA ARG A 219 -11.00 -40.30 -1.75
C ARG A 219 -10.47 -39.46 -0.58
N MET A 220 -10.58 -39.91 0.65
CA MET A 220 -10.05 -39.19 1.81
C MET A 220 -8.54 -39.03 1.72
N THR A 221 -7.81 -40.05 1.25
CA THR A 221 -6.37 -39.95 1.01
C THR A 221 -6.04 -38.86 -0.01
N ARG A 222 -6.77 -38.81 -1.15
CA ARG A 222 -6.58 -37.75 -2.17
C ARG A 222 -6.89 -36.35 -1.62
N LEU A 223 -7.95 -36.19 -0.82
CA LEU A 223 -8.29 -34.91 -0.19
C LEU A 223 -7.17 -34.41 0.73
N ILE A 224 -6.56 -35.31 1.50
CA ILE A 224 -5.44 -34.99 2.38
C ILE A 224 -4.20 -34.60 1.59
N ASP A 225 -3.88 -35.35 0.53
CA ASP A 225 -2.72 -35.06 -0.32
C ASP A 225 -2.88 -33.72 -1.05
N ASP A 226 -4.07 -33.41 -1.55
CA ASP A 226 -4.40 -32.14 -2.18
C ASP A 226 -4.33 -30.97 -1.19
N LEU A 227 -4.79 -31.14 0.06
CA LEU A 227 -4.70 -30.15 1.12
C LEU A 227 -3.23 -29.84 1.46
N LEU A 228 -2.38 -30.88 1.55
CA LEU A 228 -0.94 -30.71 1.77
C LEU A 228 -0.27 -30.01 0.60
N ALA A 229 -0.62 -30.36 -0.63
CA ALA A 229 -0.11 -29.68 -1.83
C ALA A 229 -0.51 -28.20 -1.83
N PHE A 230 -1.76 -27.90 -1.53
CA PHE A 230 -2.26 -26.52 -1.38
C PHE A 230 -1.48 -25.75 -0.31
N SER A 231 -1.24 -26.34 0.86
CA SER A 231 -0.46 -25.71 1.92
C SER A 231 0.98 -25.40 1.46
N ARG A 232 1.67 -26.35 0.81
CA ARG A 232 3.06 -26.20 0.34
C ARG A 232 3.24 -25.13 -0.73
N ILE A 233 2.27 -24.96 -1.64
CA ILE A 233 2.31 -23.94 -2.70
C ILE A 233 2.52 -22.54 -2.11
N GLY A 234 2.07 -22.27 -0.87
CA GLY A 234 2.25 -20.99 -0.21
C GLY A 234 3.69 -20.63 0.18
N ARG A 235 4.52 -21.63 0.51
CA ARG A 235 5.85 -21.44 1.15
C ARG A 235 7.04 -21.62 0.23
N ALA A 236 6.96 -22.48 -0.78
CA ALA A 236 8.09 -22.78 -1.62
C ALA A 236 8.69 -21.49 -2.20
N ALA A 237 10.00 -21.30 -2.09
CA ALA A 237 10.67 -20.21 -2.79
C ALA A 237 10.34 -20.35 -4.29
N MET A 238 9.94 -19.23 -4.92
CA MET A 238 9.55 -19.24 -6.32
C MET A 238 10.81 -19.05 -7.17
N HIS A 239 11.12 -20.01 -8.02
CA HIS A 239 12.26 -19.94 -8.95
C HIS A 239 11.79 -19.38 -10.29
N ARG A 240 11.75 -18.04 -10.40
CA ARG A 240 11.35 -17.38 -11.64
C ARG A 240 12.41 -17.52 -12.72
N GLN A 241 11.99 -18.03 -13.88
CA GLN A 241 12.81 -18.09 -15.08
C GLN A 241 11.94 -17.90 -16.33
N ARG A 242 12.56 -17.65 -17.48
CA ARG A 242 11.84 -17.62 -18.75
C ARG A 242 11.34 -19.00 -19.11
N ILE A 243 10.06 -19.10 -19.42
CA ILE A 243 9.37 -20.36 -19.71
C ILE A 243 8.84 -20.32 -21.13
N ARG A 244 9.22 -21.32 -21.92
CA ARG A 244 8.61 -21.59 -23.20
C ARG A 244 7.28 -22.32 -22.97
N MET A 245 6.20 -21.54 -22.97
CA MET A 245 4.89 -22.01 -22.51
C MET A 245 4.36 -23.18 -23.33
N MET A 246 4.62 -23.21 -24.65
CA MET A 246 4.22 -24.31 -25.49
C MET A 246 4.90 -25.64 -25.11
N GLU A 247 6.18 -25.61 -24.77
CA GLU A 247 6.90 -26.82 -24.32
C GLU A 247 6.34 -27.36 -23.01
N LEU A 248 6.03 -26.45 -22.07
CA LEU A 248 5.42 -26.81 -20.79
C LEU A 248 4.04 -27.47 -20.96
N ILE A 249 3.24 -26.98 -21.92
CA ILE A 249 1.97 -27.57 -22.29
C ILE A 249 2.17 -28.95 -22.92
N ASP A 250 3.16 -29.11 -23.82
CA ASP A 250 3.47 -30.39 -24.45
C ASP A 250 3.90 -31.44 -23.42
N GLU A 251 4.70 -31.08 -22.44
CA GLU A 251 5.02 -31.96 -21.32
C GLU A 251 3.79 -32.36 -20.53
N THR A 252 2.86 -31.39 -20.31
CA THR A 252 1.60 -31.65 -19.59
C THR A 252 0.71 -32.63 -20.36
N PHE A 253 0.68 -32.56 -21.68
CA PHE A 253 -0.03 -33.55 -22.51
C PHE A 253 0.56 -34.95 -22.40
N GLN A 254 1.89 -35.07 -22.34
CA GLN A 254 2.53 -36.36 -22.13
C GLN A 254 2.15 -37.01 -20.80
N ASP A 255 2.04 -36.20 -19.75
CA ASP A 255 1.61 -36.66 -18.43
C ASP A 255 0.14 -37.12 -18.40
N LEU A 256 -0.74 -36.47 -19.19
CA LEU A 256 -2.15 -36.80 -19.29
C LEU A 256 -2.48 -37.92 -20.30
N ALA A 257 -1.56 -38.30 -21.18
CA ALA A 257 -1.77 -39.25 -22.27
C ALA A 257 -2.35 -40.62 -21.81
N PRO A 258 -1.93 -41.21 -20.65
CA PRO A 258 -2.51 -42.47 -20.17
C PRO A 258 -4.03 -42.41 -19.91
N ASP A 259 -4.55 -41.23 -19.51
CA ASP A 259 -5.98 -41.05 -19.19
C ASP A 259 -6.84 -40.78 -20.43
N LEU A 260 -6.24 -40.65 -21.61
CA LEU A 260 -6.89 -40.22 -22.85
C LEU A 260 -7.13 -41.38 -23.86
N THR A 261 -6.72 -42.62 -23.55
CA THR A 261 -6.53 -43.74 -24.50
C THR A 261 -7.79 -44.16 -25.28
N ASP A 262 -9.00 -43.88 -24.79
CA ASP A 262 -10.25 -44.36 -25.40
C ASP A 262 -11.25 -43.23 -25.79
N ARG A 263 -10.72 -42.00 -25.99
CA ARG A 263 -11.60 -40.85 -26.23
C ARG A 263 -11.22 -40.07 -27.49
N ARG A 264 -12.24 -39.66 -28.24
CA ARG A 264 -12.04 -38.69 -29.31
C ARG A 264 -12.05 -37.27 -28.76
N ILE A 265 -10.88 -36.65 -28.72
CA ILE A 265 -10.73 -35.26 -28.26
C ILE A 265 -10.15 -34.45 -29.42
N ASP A 266 -10.89 -33.44 -29.83
CA ASP A 266 -10.45 -32.43 -30.80
C ASP A 266 -9.71 -31.33 -30.06
N TRP A 267 -8.39 -31.34 -30.15
CA TRP A 267 -7.51 -30.38 -29.51
C TRP A 267 -7.22 -29.23 -30.45
N GLN A 268 -7.67 -28.00 -30.09
CA GLN A 268 -7.33 -26.77 -30.80
C GLN A 268 -6.29 -25.99 -30.00
N ARG A 269 -5.12 -25.84 -30.57
CA ARG A 269 -3.97 -25.22 -29.90
C ARG A 269 -3.53 -24.00 -30.70
N HIS A 270 -3.63 -22.83 -30.07
CA HIS A 270 -3.15 -21.57 -30.63
C HIS A 270 -1.69 -21.31 -30.24
N GLN A 271 -1.08 -20.33 -30.88
CA GLN A 271 0.25 -19.89 -30.46
C GLN A 271 0.15 -19.21 -29.08
N ILE A 272 1.05 -19.57 -28.17
CA ILE A 272 1.03 -19.10 -26.78
C ILE A 272 2.36 -18.42 -26.49
N PRO A 273 2.35 -17.15 -26.03
CA PRO A 273 3.56 -16.41 -25.71
C PRO A 273 4.33 -17.02 -24.53
N ASP A 274 5.66 -16.83 -24.56
CA ASP A 274 6.54 -17.14 -23.44
C ASP A 274 6.27 -16.21 -22.26
N THR A 275 6.58 -16.66 -21.05
CA THR A 275 6.42 -15.88 -19.82
C THR A 275 7.61 -16.02 -18.88
N VAL A 276 7.59 -15.28 -17.76
CA VAL A 276 8.54 -15.43 -16.65
C VAL A 276 7.79 -15.98 -15.44
N GLY A 277 8.25 -17.11 -14.90
CA GLY A 277 7.58 -17.75 -13.78
C GLY A 277 8.35 -18.97 -13.26
N ASP A 278 7.71 -19.71 -12.35
CA ASP A 278 8.20 -20.99 -11.85
C ASP A 278 7.62 -22.13 -12.70
N PRO A 279 8.46 -22.89 -13.43
CA PRO A 279 7.97 -23.91 -14.35
C PRO A 279 7.19 -25.03 -13.67
N GLN A 280 7.58 -25.43 -12.46
CA GLN A 280 6.92 -26.52 -11.75
C GLN A 280 5.53 -26.10 -11.30
N LEU A 281 5.40 -24.88 -10.80
CA LEU A 281 4.11 -24.32 -10.39
C LEU A 281 3.20 -24.08 -11.59
N LEU A 282 3.72 -23.52 -12.69
CA LEU A 282 2.91 -23.28 -13.89
C LEU A 282 2.54 -24.60 -14.60
N LYS A 283 3.39 -25.62 -14.57
CA LYS A 283 3.01 -26.96 -15.01
C LYS A 283 1.80 -27.50 -14.25
N GLN A 284 1.78 -27.30 -12.92
CA GLN A 284 0.65 -27.70 -12.09
C GLN A 284 -0.64 -26.93 -12.43
N VAL A 285 -0.54 -25.64 -12.84
CA VAL A 285 -1.70 -24.90 -13.37
C VAL A 285 -2.26 -25.61 -14.59
N TRP A 286 -1.43 -25.91 -15.59
CA TRP A 286 -1.85 -26.57 -16.82
C TRP A 286 -2.43 -27.96 -16.57
N VAL A 287 -1.79 -28.77 -15.73
CA VAL A 287 -2.31 -30.10 -15.34
C VAL A 287 -3.72 -29.97 -14.77
N ASN A 288 -3.95 -29.02 -13.85
CA ASN A 288 -5.28 -28.85 -13.25
C ASN A 288 -6.34 -28.40 -14.26
N LEU A 289 -5.99 -27.44 -15.14
CA LEU A 289 -6.94 -26.91 -16.13
C LEU A 289 -7.26 -27.95 -17.21
N LEU A 290 -6.26 -28.64 -17.78
CA LEU A 290 -6.46 -29.64 -18.81
C LEU A 290 -7.16 -30.88 -18.29
N ALA A 291 -6.81 -31.38 -17.09
CA ALA A 291 -7.52 -32.48 -16.45
C ALA A 291 -9.00 -32.13 -16.19
N ASN A 292 -9.32 -30.90 -15.81
CA ASN A 292 -10.70 -30.45 -15.66
C ASN A 292 -11.42 -30.43 -17.00
N ALA A 293 -10.83 -29.88 -18.07
CA ALA A 293 -11.43 -29.85 -19.40
C ALA A 293 -11.72 -31.26 -19.92
N VAL A 294 -10.77 -32.19 -19.78
CA VAL A 294 -10.94 -33.60 -20.12
C VAL A 294 -12.08 -34.23 -19.30
N LYS A 295 -12.13 -33.98 -18.01
CA LYS A 295 -13.14 -34.52 -17.11
C LYS A 295 -14.55 -34.05 -17.44
N TYR A 296 -14.75 -32.73 -17.58
CA TYR A 296 -16.09 -32.15 -17.81
C TYR A 296 -16.63 -32.33 -19.22
N THR A 297 -15.76 -32.70 -20.18
CA THR A 297 -16.17 -33.09 -21.53
C THR A 297 -16.49 -34.59 -21.68
N ARG A 298 -16.47 -35.39 -20.62
CA ARG A 298 -16.82 -36.84 -20.69
C ARG A 298 -18.13 -37.16 -21.41
N PRO A 299 -19.22 -36.36 -21.24
CA PRO A 299 -20.48 -36.61 -21.94
C PRO A 299 -20.49 -36.19 -23.41
N ARG A 300 -19.38 -35.68 -23.96
CA ARG A 300 -19.28 -35.18 -25.34
C ARG A 300 -18.48 -36.11 -26.25
N ASP A 301 -18.98 -36.32 -27.47
CA ASP A 301 -18.28 -37.01 -28.54
C ASP A 301 -18.56 -36.28 -29.89
N PRO A 302 -17.54 -35.60 -30.46
CA PRO A 302 -16.21 -35.40 -29.93
C PRO A 302 -16.18 -34.36 -28.79
N ALA A 303 -15.29 -34.59 -27.82
CA ALA A 303 -14.88 -33.54 -26.91
C ALA A 303 -14.04 -32.52 -27.68
N ARG A 304 -14.28 -31.22 -27.44
CA ARG A 304 -13.47 -30.12 -28.01
C ARG A 304 -12.85 -29.33 -26.89
N ILE A 305 -11.53 -29.18 -26.95
CA ILE A 305 -10.76 -28.44 -25.97
C ILE A 305 -9.83 -27.50 -26.72
N GLU A 306 -9.99 -26.21 -26.48
CA GLU A 306 -9.22 -25.12 -27.09
C GLU A 306 -8.27 -24.53 -26.04
N ILE A 307 -7.02 -24.28 -26.41
CA ILE A 307 -5.99 -23.69 -25.57
C ILE A 307 -5.41 -22.50 -26.32
N GLY A 308 -5.37 -21.35 -25.66
CA GLY A 308 -4.87 -20.13 -26.28
C GLY A 308 -4.40 -19.11 -25.26
N ALA A 309 -3.93 -17.99 -25.81
CA ALA A 309 -3.59 -16.81 -25.02
C ALA A 309 -3.91 -15.55 -25.81
N GLU A 310 -4.18 -14.47 -25.07
CA GLU A 310 -4.39 -13.12 -25.56
C GLU A 310 -3.39 -12.19 -24.85
N GLU A 311 -2.69 -11.34 -25.60
CA GLU A 311 -1.80 -10.34 -25.07
C GLU A 311 -2.60 -9.07 -24.79
N ALA A 312 -2.59 -8.62 -23.54
CA ALA A 312 -3.07 -7.32 -23.11
C ALA A 312 -1.86 -6.44 -22.72
N ASP A 313 -2.05 -5.12 -22.58
CA ASP A 313 -0.95 -4.15 -22.43
C ASP A 313 0.08 -4.53 -21.33
N ASP A 314 -0.38 -5.02 -20.18
CA ASP A 314 0.47 -5.34 -19.01
C ASP A 314 0.45 -6.81 -18.61
N GLU A 315 -0.39 -7.64 -19.23
CA GLU A 315 -0.57 -9.05 -18.86
C GLU A 315 -0.79 -9.95 -20.08
N ILE A 316 -0.42 -11.23 -19.95
CA ILE A 316 -0.76 -12.27 -20.90
C ILE A 316 -1.88 -13.10 -20.28
N ILE A 317 -3.00 -13.21 -20.96
CA ILE A 317 -4.20 -13.95 -20.54
C ILE A 317 -4.20 -15.30 -21.23
N TYR A 318 -4.03 -16.37 -20.48
CA TYR A 318 -4.09 -17.75 -20.94
C TYR A 318 -5.49 -18.32 -20.68
N TYR A 319 -5.95 -19.20 -21.56
CA TYR A 319 -7.25 -19.84 -21.39
C TYR A 319 -7.27 -21.30 -21.82
N VAL A 320 -8.17 -22.04 -21.17
CA VAL A 320 -8.59 -23.37 -21.59
C VAL A 320 -10.12 -23.33 -21.72
N LYS A 321 -10.60 -23.60 -22.93
CA LYS A 321 -12.03 -23.62 -23.26
C LYS A 321 -12.44 -25.01 -23.63
N ASP A 322 -13.59 -25.47 -23.11
CA ASP A 322 -14.14 -26.79 -23.37
C ASP A 322 -15.61 -26.71 -23.82
N ASN A 323 -16.09 -27.73 -24.52
CA ASN A 323 -17.50 -27.90 -24.88
C ASN A 323 -18.26 -28.81 -23.91
N GLY A 324 -17.81 -28.95 -22.69
CA GLY A 324 -18.34 -29.86 -21.69
C GLY A 324 -19.71 -29.48 -21.12
N VAL A 325 -19.96 -29.85 -19.89
CA VAL A 325 -21.23 -29.61 -19.20
C VAL A 325 -21.46 -28.16 -18.81
N GLY A 326 -20.36 -27.35 -18.73
CA GLY A 326 -20.44 -25.96 -18.28
C GLY A 326 -20.89 -25.80 -16.83
N PHE A 327 -21.25 -24.60 -16.44
CA PHE A 327 -21.73 -24.30 -15.08
C PHE A 327 -22.58 -23.02 -15.06
N ASN A 328 -23.32 -22.81 -13.96
CA ASN A 328 -24.10 -21.60 -13.76
C ASN A 328 -23.22 -20.48 -13.24
N MET A 329 -23.18 -19.33 -13.95
CA MET A 329 -22.33 -18.16 -13.63
C MET A 329 -22.60 -17.56 -12.23
N GLN A 330 -23.77 -17.78 -11.62
CA GLN A 330 -24.05 -17.36 -10.24
C GLN A 330 -23.05 -17.97 -9.21
N TYR A 331 -22.39 -19.06 -9.58
CA TYR A 331 -21.41 -19.76 -8.73
C TYR A 331 -19.96 -19.56 -9.19
N ALA A 332 -19.70 -18.70 -10.17
CA ALA A 332 -18.35 -18.47 -10.72
C ALA A 332 -17.32 -18.11 -9.65
N ASP A 333 -17.67 -17.25 -8.71
CA ASP A 333 -16.78 -16.83 -7.60
C ASP A 333 -16.37 -17.99 -6.68
N ARG A 334 -17.20 -19.03 -6.61
CA ARG A 334 -16.94 -20.20 -5.78
C ARG A 334 -16.05 -21.25 -6.42
N LEU A 335 -15.86 -21.21 -7.75
CA LEU A 335 -15.06 -22.18 -8.51
C LEU A 335 -13.62 -22.32 -8.00
N PHE A 336 -13.02 -21.20 -7.58
CA PHE A 336 -11.64 -21.14 -7.11
C PHE A 336 -11.51 -21.27 -5.58
N GLY A 337 -12.60 -21.61 -4.88
CA GLY A 337 -12.61 -21.88 -3.45
C GLY A 337 -12.12 -23.28 -3.13
N VAL A 338 -11.49 -23.44 -1.94
CA VAL A 338 -11.04 -24.76 -1.47
C VAL A 338 -12.25 -25.64 -1.15
N PHE A 339 -12.23 -26.91 -1.60
CA PHE A 339 -13.32 -27.88 -1.46
C PHE A 339 -14.65 -27.48 -2.12
N GLN A 340 -14.66 -26.47 -3.00
CA GLN A 340 -15.84 -26.08 -3.73
C GLN A 340 -16.05 -26.93 -4.98
N ARG A 341 -17.28 -27.37 -5.19
CA ARG A 341 -17.70 -28.20 -6.33
C ARG A 341 -19.07 -27.72 -6.81
N LEU A 342 -19.25 -27.53 -8.12
CA LEU A 342 -20.52 -27.14 -8.72
C LEU A 342 -21.33 -28.34 -9.24
N HIS A 343 -20.66 -29.44 -9.56
CA HIS A 343 -21.30 -30.68 -10.02
C HIS A 343 -21.33 -31.74 -8.93
N ALA A 344 -22.39 -32.55 -8.94
CA ALA A 344 -22.54 -33.62 -7.98
C ALA A 344 -21.45 -34.70 -8.14
N GLU A 345 -21.08 -35.31 -7.02
CA GLU A 345 -20.02 -36.33 -6.98
C GLU A 345 -20.26 -37.53 -7.87
N LYS A 346 -21.55 -37.91 -7.99
CA LYS A 346 -21.97 -39.05 -8.84
C LYS A 346 -21.69 -38.84 -10.33
N ASP A 347 -21.60 -37.57 -10.76
CA ASP A 347 -21.43 -37.19 -12.17
C ASP A 347 -19.97 -37.00 -12.52
N PHE A 348 -19.19 -36.38 -11.62
CA PHE A 348 -17.77 -36.09 -11.84
C PHE A 348 -16.94 -36.27 -10.55
N GLU A 349 -15.86 -37.01 -10.64
CA GLU A 349 -14.94 -37.19 -9.53
C GLU A 349 -14.05 -35.95 -9.31
N GLY A 350 -13.55 -35.76 -8.09
CA GLY A 350 -12.59 -34.69 -7.76
C GLY A 350 -12.74 -34.18 -6.33
N THR A 351 -11.70 -33.54 -5.84
CA THR A 351 -11.57 -33.03 -4.47
C THR A 351 -12.04 -31.59 -4.27
N GLY A 352 -12.11 -30.82 -5.37
CA GLY A 352 -12.45 -29.38 -5.30
C GLY A 352 -11.27 -28.49 -4.89
N VAL A 353 -10.03 -28.98 -4.95
CA VAL A 353 -8.82 -28.23 -4.60
C VAL A 353 -8.04 -27.76 -5.84
N GLY A 354 -8.22 -28.42 -6.99
CA GLY A 354 -7.44 -28.15 -8.20
C GLY A 354 -7.48 -26.69 -8.67
N LEU A 355 -8.68 -26.07 -8.77
CA LEU A 355 -8.80 -24.66 -9.16
C LEU A 355 -8.36 -23.69 -8.04
N ALA A 356 -8.47 -24.08 -6.77
CA ALA A 356 -7.89 -23.29 -5.68
C ALA A 356 -6.35 -23.25 -5.77
N ASN A 357 -5.71 -24.37 -6.15
CA ASN A 357 -4.28 -24.42 -6.44
C ASN A 357 -3.93 -23.49 -7.61
N VAL A 358 -4.71 -23.52 -8.70
CA VAL A 358 -4.51 -22.63 -9.85
C VAL A 358 -4.54 -21.17 -9.39
N ARG A 359 -5.58 -20.76 -8.66
CA ARG A 359 -5.69 -19.40 -8.13
C ARG A 359 -4.49 -19.01 -7.28
N ARG A 360 -4.08 -19.87 -6.35
CA ARG A 360 -2.95 -19.60 -5.44
C ARG A 360 -1.62 -19.46 -6.19
N ILE A 361 -1.36 -20.34 -7.17
CA ILE A 361 -0.15 -20.27 -8.00
C ILE A 361 -0.14 -18.99 -8.82
N VAL A 362 -1.23 -18.68 -9.51
CA VAL A 362 -1.36 -17.50 -10.34
C VAL A 362 -1.21 -16.21 -9.54
N GLN A 363 -1.83 -16.11 -8.36
CA GLN A 363 -1.67 -14.96 -7.46
C GLN A 363 -0.22 -14.78 -7.01
N ARG A 364 0.51 -15.85 -6.73
CA ARG A 364 1.95 -15.76 -6.41
C ARG A 364 2.80 -15.26 -7.57
N HIS A 365 2.35 -15.46 -8.80
CA HIS A 365 2.99 -14.90 -10.00
C HIS A 365 2.56 -13.45 -10.29
N GLY A 366 1.65 -12.87 -9.48
CA GLY A 366 1.13 -11.52 -9.68
C GLY A 366 -0.04 -11.43 -10.65
N GLY A 367 -0.64 -12.57 -11.01
CA GLY A 367 -1.78 -12.64 -11.93
C GLY A 367 -3.11 -12.86 -11.22
N ARG A 368 -4.15 -13.08 -12.02
CA ARG A 368 -5.54 -13.31 -11.58
C ARG A 368 -6.17 -14.49 -12.33
N THR A 369 -7.26 -15.03 -11.76
CA THR A 369 -8.00 -16.16 -12.35
C THR A 369 -9.49 -15.84 -12.40
N TRP A 370 -10.15 -16.27 -13.48
CA TRP A 370 -11.61 -16.20 -13.62
C TRP A 370 -12.10 -17.28 -14.57
N ALA A 371 -13.40 -17.46 -14.66
CA ALA A 371 -13.99 -18.42 -15.55
C ALA A 371 -15.32 -17.92 -16.09
N GLU A 372 -15.67 -18.35 -17.29
CA GLU A 372 -16.92 -18.11 -17.96
C GLU A 372 -17.52 -19.44 -18.39
N GLY A 373 -18.84 -19.58 -18.30
CA GLY A 373 -19.49 -20.82 -18.69
C GLY A 373 -21.00 -20.70 -18.77
N ALA A 374 -21.60 -21.68 -19.40
CA ALA A 374 -23.04 -21.84 -19.43
C ALA A 374 -23.39 -23.32 -19.37
N GLU A 375 -24.42 -23.67 -18.60
CA GLU A 375 -24.89 -25.04 -18.47
C GLU A 375 -25.18 -25.67 -19.86
N GLY A 376 -24.59 -26.82 -20.11
CA GLY A 376 -24.71 -27.55 -21.38
C GLY A 376 -23.93 -26.97 -22.57
N ARG A 377 -23.21 -25.85 -22.42
CA ARG A 377 -22.47 -25.19 -23.51
C ARG A 377 -20.94 -25.22 -23.32
N GLY A 378 -20.46 -25.71 -22.16
CA GLY A 378 -19.06 -25.75 -21.84
C GLY A 378 -18.60 -24.56 -20.99
N ALA A 379 -17.30 -24.48 -20.75
CA ALA A 379 -16.67 -23.49 -19.91
C ALA A 379 -15.35 -23.00 -20.52
N THR A 380 -14.95 -21.79 -20.13
CA THR A 380 -13.62 -21.25 -20.38
C THR A 380 -13.01 -20.82 -19.05
N VAL A 381 -11.86 -21.35 -18.71
CA VAL A 381 -11.12 -20.97 -17.51
C VAL A 381 -9.91 -20.16 -17.95
N TYR A 382 -9.78 -19.00 -17.35
CA TYR A 382 -8.72 -18.04 -17.66
C TYR A 382 -7.76 -17.89 -16.48
N PHE A 383 -6.52 -17.62 -16.81
CA PHE A 383 -5.55 -17.05 -15.85
C PHE A 383 -4.65 -16.06 -16.55
N SER A 384 -4.22 -15.01 -15.84
CA SER A 384 -3.28 -14.04 -16.38
C SER A 384 -1.94 -14.09 -15.65
N LEU A 385 -0.89 -13.68 -16.34
CA LEU A 385 0.44 -13.46 -15.79
C LEU A 385 0.95 -12.10 -16.27
N PRO A 386 1.76 -11.36 -15.49
CA PRO A 386 2.38 -10.12 -15.94
C PRO A 386 3.19 -10.33 -17.22
N ALA A 387 3.12 -9.39 -18.16
CA ALA A 387 3.94 -9.41 -19.37
C ALA A 387 5.43 -9.33 -19.02
N ALA A 388 6.28 -10.00 -19.78
CA ALA A 388 7.72 -10.20 -19.48
C ALA A 388 8.57 -8.92 -19.39
N GLY A 389 7.98 -7.73 -19.53
CA GLY A 389 8.65 -6.44 -19.40
C GLY A 389 8.47 -5.73 -18.05
N ASN A 390 7.61 -6.23 -17.15
CA ASN A 390 7.22 -5.59 -15.88
C ASN A 390 7.46 -6.46 -14.63
N ALA A 391 8.28 -7.50 -14.72
CA ALA A 391 8.55 -8.45 -13.64
C ALA A 391 9.90 -8.24 -12.96
#